data_05b3e489a1f3ef745f964f025a341bf5
#
_entry.id   05b3e489a1f3ef745f964f025a341bf5
#
_cell.length_a   1.000
_cell.length_b   1.000
_cell.length_c   1.000
_cell.angle_alpha   90.00
_cell.angle_beta   90.00
_cell.angle_gamma   90.00
#
_symmetry.space_group_name_H-M   'P 1'
#
loop_
_entity.id
_entity.type
_entity.pdbx_description
1 polymer ?
#
loop_
_entity_poly.entity_id
_entity_poly.type
_entity_poly.pdbx_seq_one_letter_code
_entity_poly.pdbx_strand_id
1 'polypeptide(L)'
;MKDPAQTMIENLLKNTGKSLEEWIEITKREGFQKHGEIMKFLKGTHGFTHGFANLIAHKTLKSDAGSAEKVEDLISAQYKGKEHFLPLYQSLKKKIEAFGNDIEFAPKKTYVSLRRKKQFAILNPATKTRFEIGINLKGQEASGILQIESKSNAMLSHRIVINLDDQYSEELIDWLKKGYDAAG
;
A
#
# COMPACT_ATOMS: atom_id res chain seq x y z
N MET A 1 0.68 -6.28 -23.78
CA MET A 1 -0.57 -5.60 -23.36
C MET A 1 -0.16 -4.23 -22.84
N LYS A 2 -0.79 -3.13 -23.29
CA LYS A 2 -0.51 -1.80 -22.74
C LYS A 2 -0.94 -1.77 -21.26
N ASP A 3 -0.14 -1.12 -20.43
CA ASP A 3 -0.48 -0.86 -19.04
C ASP A 3 -1.82 -0.11 -18.95
N PRO A 4 -2.80 -0.56 -18.16
CA PRO A 4 -4.08 0.13 -17.97
C PRO A 4 -3.91 1.60 -17.54
N ALA A 5 -2.90 1.91 -16.73
CA ALA A 5 -2.60 3.27 -16.32
C ALA A 5 -2.15 4.13 -17.51
N GLN A 6 -1.30 3.61 -18.37
CA GLN A 6 -0.84 4.30 -19.57
C GLN A 6 -1.99 4.57 -20.56
N THR A 7 -2.87 3.58 -20.74
CA THR A 7 -4.07 3.74 -21.56
C THR A 7 -4.99 4.84 -21.02
N MET A 8 -5.11 4.94 -19.70
CA MET A 8 -5.92 5.95 -19.05
C MET A 8 -5.33 7.37 -19.24
N ILE A 9 -4.01 7.51 -19.18
CA ILE A 9 -3.30 8.78 -19.43
C ILE A 9 -3.46 9.22 -20.89
N GLU A 10 -3.31 8.31 -21.85
CA GLU A 10 -3.52 8.58 -23.27
C GLU A 10 -4.98 9.05 -23.55
N ASN A 11 -5.95 8.39 -22.91
CA ASN A 11 -7.36 8.76 -23.04
C ASN A 11 -7.68 10.10 -22.36
N LEU A 12 -7.02 10.44 -21.26
CA LEU A 12 -7.15 11.74 -20.62
C LEU A 12 -6.78 12.86 -21.58
N LEU A 13 -5.62 12.75 -22.23
CA LEU A 13 -5.17 13.74 -23.23
C LEU A 13 -6.14 13.86 -24.40
N LYS A 14 -6.61 12.72 -24.95
CA LYS A 14 -7.57 12.70 -26.06
C LYS A 14 -8.91 13.37 -25.72
N ASN A 15 -9.40 13.14 -24.50
CA ASN A 15 -10.72 13.58 -24.08
C ASN A 15 -10.74 15.05 -23.60
N THR A 16 -9.60 15.57 -23.14
CA THR A 16 -9.53 16.88 -22.48
C THR A 16 -8.61 17.88 -23.21
N GLY A 17 -7.81 17.41 -24.16
CA GLY A 17 -6.81 18.21 -24.85
C GLY A 17 -5.62 18.65 -23.99
N LYS A 18 -5.53 18.15 -22.74
CA LYS A 18 -4.46 18.46 -21.79
C LYS A 18 -3.84 17.19 -21.23
N SER A 19 -2.53 17.23 -21.00
CA SER A 19 -1.78 16.13 -20.41
C SER A 19 -2.12 15.97 -18.92
N LEU A 20 -1.70 14.84 -18.34
CA LEU A 20 -1.84 14.61 -16.90
C LEU A 20 -1.06 15.64 -16.08
N GLU A 21 0.12 16.03 -16.55
CA GLU A 21 0.99 17.04 -15.94
C GLU A 21 0.32 18.41 -15.91
N GLU A 22 -0.29 18.83 -17.01
CA GLU A 22 -1.04 20.08 -17.09
C GLU A 22 -2.21 20.11 -16.11
N TRP A 23 -2.95 19.00 -15.97
CA TRP A 23 -4.03 18.90 -15.01
C TRP A 23 -3.55 18.90 -13.56
N ILE A 24 -2.40 18.28 -13.28
CA ILE A 24 -1.76 18.36 -11.96
C ILE A 24 -1.39 19.80 -11.63
N GLU A 25 -0.82 20.55 -12.57
CA GLU A 25 -0.47 21.95 -12.36
C GLU A 25 -1.71 22.84 -12.13
N ILE A 26 -2.79 22.62 -12.89
CA ILE A 26 -4.07 23.32 -12.68
C ILE A 26 -4.58 23.08 -11.26
N THR A 27 -4.64 21.83 -10.82
CA THR A 27 -5.16 21.48 -9.49
C THR A 27 -4.26 21.98 -8.36
N LYS A 28 -2.95 22.05 -8.56
CA LYS A 28 -2.00 22.64 -7.59
C LYS A 28 -2.18 24.16 -7.44
N ARG A 29 -2.43 24.87 -8.54
CA ARG A 29 -2.68 26.33 -8.51
C ARG A 29 -3.92 26.69 -7.70
N GLU A 30 -4.94 25.83 -7.69
CA GLU A 30 -6.14 26.01 -6.87
C GLU A 30 -5.89 25.79 -5.36
N GLY A 31 -4.72 25.29 -4.97
CA GLY A 31 -4.31 25.15 -3.56
C GLY A 31 -5.04 24.08 -2.76
N PHE A 32 -5.71 23.15 -3.39
CA PHE A 32 -6.44 22.07 -2.72
C PHE A 32 -5.50 21.18 -1.90
N GLN A 33 -5.91 20.89 -0.65
CA GLN A 33 -5.15 20.03 0.26
C GLN A 33 -5.78 18.64 0.45
N LYS A 34 -7.02 18.46 0.02
CA LYS A 34 -7.77 17.23 0.22
C LYS A 34 -8.22 16.61 -1.10
N HIS A 35 -8.13 15.29 -1.17
CA HIS A 35 -8.58 14.51 -2.33
C HIS A 35 -10.01 14.85 -2.74
N GLY A 36 -10.93 14.95 -1.77
CA GLY A 36 -12.34 15.27 -2.03
C GLY A 36 -12.56 16.66 -2.67
N GLU A 37 -11.73 17.65 -2.35
CA GLU A 37 -11.79 19.00 -2.92
C GLU A 37 -11.39 18.96 -4.40
N ILE A 38 -10.31 18.27 -4.73
CA ILE A 38 -9.85 18.07 -6.11
C ILE A 38 -10.90 17.30 -6.90
N MET A 39 -11.46 16.23 -6.34
CA MET A 39 -12.53 15.46 -6.98
C MET A 39 -13.75 16.32 -7.29
N LYS A 40 -14.18 17.14 -6.34
CA LYS A 40 -15.33 18.05 -6.51
C LYS A 40 -15.06 19.08 -7.60
N PHE A 41 -13.88 19.68 -7.61
CA PHE A 41 -13.44 20.64 -8.62
C PHE A 41 -13.42 20.01 -10.00
N LEU A 42 -12.72 18.91 -10.20
CA LEU A 42 -12.59 18.26 -11.51
C LEU A 42 -13.92 17.75 -12.06
N LYS A 43 -14.78 17.18 -11.21
CA LYS A 43 -16.10 16.69 -11.63
C LYS A 43 -17.11 17.82 -11.84
N GLY A 44 -17.13 18.80 -10.94
CA GLY A 44 -18.10 19.90 -10.98
C GLY A 44 -17.76 20.96 -12.02
N THR A 45 -16.50 21.40 -12.09
CA THR A 45 -16.07 22.50 -12.96
C THR A 45 -15.67 22.03 -14.36
N HIS A 46 -15.08 20.84 -14.46
CA HIS A 46 -14.51 20.31 -15.71
C HIS A 46 -15.23 19.07 -16.26
N GLY A 47 -16.29 18.59 -15.59
CA GLY A 47 -17.11 17.48 -16.09
C GLY A 47 -16.39 16.13 -16.14
N PHE A 48 -15.32 15.94 -15.37
CA PHE A 48 -14.54 14.71 -15.37
C PHE A 48 -15.35 13.50 -14.88
N THR A 49 -15.13 12.36 -15.50
CA THR A 49 -15.55 11.08 -14.92
C THR A 49 -14.81 10.80 -13.62
N HIS A 50 -15.38 9.95 -12.77
CA HIS A 50 -14.74 9.57 -11.50
C HIS A 50 -13.31 9.05 -11.68
N GLY A 51 -13.06 8.24 -12.71
CA GLY A 51 -11.76 7.64 -12.98
C GLY A 51 -10.68 8.67 -13.27
N PHE A 52 -10.91 9.60 -14.18
CA PHE A 52 -9.95 10.66 -14.52
C PHE A 52 -9.74 11.61 -13.35
N ALA A 53 -10.82 12.05 -12.68
CA ALA A 53 -10.70 12.92 -11.52
C ALA A 53 -9.89 12.26 -10.39
N ASN A 54 -10.10 10.97 -10.14
CA ASN A 54 -9.36 10.20 -9.14
C ASN A 54 -7.87 10.07 -9.49
N LEU A 55 -7.55 9.77 -10.75
CA LEU A 55 -6.16 9.71 -11.23
C LEU A 55 -5.43 11.04 -10.98
N ILE A 56 -6.02 12.16 -11.40
CA ILE A 56 -5.43 13.50 -11.23
C ILE A 56 -5.30 13.83 -9.74
N ALA A 57 -6.33 13.59 -8.92
CA ALA A 57 -6.31 13.89 -7.50
C ALA A 57 -5.19 13.14 -6.77
N HIS A 58 -5.02 11.84 -7.05
CA HIS A 58 -3.94 11.05 -6.48
C HIS A 58 -2.56 11.57 -6.89
N LYS A 59 -2.37 11.91 -8.17
CA LYS A 59 -1.09 12.43 -8.67
C LYS A 59 -0.80 13.83 -8.14
N THR A 60 -1.80 14.71 -8.05
CA THR A 60 -1.65 16.08 -7.50
C THR A 60 -1.19 16.03 -6.04
N LEU A 61 -1.82 15.20 -5.22
CA LEU A 61 -1.50 15.10 -3.79
C LEU A 61 -0.25 14.25 -3.53
N LYS A 62 0.36 13.67 -4.57
CA LYS A 62 1.46 12.70 -4.42
C LYS A 62 1.10 11.59 -3.39
N SER A 63 -0.18 11.30 -3.26
CA SER A 63 -0.67 10.25 -2.35
C SER A 63 -0.43 8.85 -2.91
N ASP A 64 0.09 8.78 -4.14
CA ASP A 64 0.58 7.57 -4.75
C ASP A 64 1.95 7.25 -4.12
N ALA A 65 1.98 6.20 -3.31
CA ALA A 65 3.20 5.71 -2.66
C ALA A 65 4.32 5.27 -3.64
N GLY A 66 4.04 5.37 -4.93
CA GLY A 66 5.00 5.13 -6.02
C GLY A 66 5.87 6.33 -6.41
N SER A 67 5.72 7.52 -5.81
CA SER A 67 6.68 8.59 -6.02
C SER A 67 7.91 8.34 -5.14
N ALA A 68 9.00 7.93 -5.76
CA ALA A 68 10.24 7.44 -5.14
C ALA A 68 10.92 8.41 -4.14
N GLU A 69 10.54 9.66 -4.08
CA GLU A 69 11.10 10.64 -3.13
C GLU A 69 10.69 10.43 -1.67
N LYS A 70 9.76 9.48 -1.36
CA LYS A 70 9.16 9.41 -0.02
C LYS A 70 8.92 8.00 0.53
N VAL A 71 9.47 6.97 -0.05
CA VAL A 71 9.38 5.61 0.54
C VAL A 71 10.06 5.61 1.91
N GLU A 72 11.25 6.21 2.01
CA GLU A 72 12.00 6.34 3.27
C GLU A 72 11.28 7.24 4.27
N ASP A 73 10.69 8.35 3.82
CA ASP A 73 9.88 9.24 4.66
C ASP A 73 8.64 8.54 5.20
N LEU A 74 7.95 7.74 4.37
CA LEU A 74 6.79 6.97 4.79
C LEU A 74 7.17 5.90 5.82
N ILE A 75 8.27 5.18 5.61
CA ILE A 75 8.80 4.20 6.57
C ILE A 75 9.17 4.92 7.86
N SER A 76 9.96 6.00 7.80
CA SER A 76 10.35 6.78 8.98
C SER A 76 9.15 7.28 9.77
N ALA A 77 8.11 7.76 9.10
CA ALA A 77 6.87 8.21 9.74
C ALA A 77 6.09 7.08 10.42
N GLN A 78 6.03 5.88 9.80
CA GLN A 78 5.38 4.70 10.39
C GLN A 78 6.05 4.26 11.68
N TYR A 79 7.38 4.33 11.73
CA TYR A 79 8.19 3.85 12.85
C TYR A 79 8.52 4.94 13.88
N LYS A 80 8.08 6.17 13.67
CA LYS A 80 8.28 7.26 14.65
C LYS A 80 7.71 6.89 16.02
N GLY A 81 8.59 6.84 17.04
CA GLY A 81 8.27 6.38 18.39
C GLY A 81 8.11 4.86 18.51
N LYS A 82 8.53 4.11 17.49
CA LYS A 82 8.52 2.63 17.39
C LYS A 82 9.79 2.14 16.68
N GLU A 83 10.86 2.90 16.77
CA GLU A 83 12.12 2.68 16.04
C GLU A 83 12.75 1.31 16.36
N HIS A 84 12.47 0.78 17.53
CA HIS A 84 12.91 -0.56 17.95
C HIS A 84 12.36 -1.70 17.07
N PHE A 85 11.28 -1.47 16.28
CA PHE A 85 10.80 -2.45 15.29
C PHE A 85 11.49 -2.33 13.92
N LEU A 86 12.33 -1.34 13.68
CA LEU A 86 13.06 -1.22 12.41
C LEU A 86 13.96 -2.43 12.10
N PRO A 87 14.73 -2.98 13.07
CA PRO A 87 15.52 -4.19 12.82
C PRO A 87 14.64 -5.40 12.43
N LEU A 88 13.48 -5.57 13.08
CA LEU A 88 12.51 -6.59 12.73
C LEU A 88 12.00 -6.40 11.29
N TYR A 89 11.59 -5.19 10.93
CA TYR A 89 11.14 -4.88 9.58
C TYR A 89 12.22 -5.18 8.52
N GLN A 90 13.46 -4.76 8.75
CA GLN A 90 14.58 -5.00 7.85
C GLN A 90 14.87 -6.49 7.67
N SER A 91 14.84 -7.25 8.77
CA SER A 91 15.04 -8.70 8.75
C SER A 91 13.92 -9.40 7.96
N LEU A 92 12.66 -9.06 8.23
CA LEU A 92 11.51 -9.58 7.48
C LEU A 92 11.59 -9.23 6.00
N LYS A 93 11.91 -7.97 5.69
CA LYS A 93 12.07 -7.51 4.30
C LYS A 93 13.07 -8.38 3.54
N LYS A 94 14.26 -8.59 4.11
CA LYS A 94 15.31 -9.43 3.51
C LYS A 94 14.86 -10.88 3.27
N LYS A 95 14.15 -11.48 4.22
CA LYS A 95 13.62 -12.85 4.08
C LYS A 95 12.52 -12.92 3.00
N ILE A 96 11.64 -11.93 2.95
CA ILE A 96 10.56 -11.87 1.98
C ILE A 96 11.09 -11.62 0.56
N GLU A 97 12.08 -10.76 0.38
CA GLU A 97 12.75 -10.52 -0.91
C GLU A 97 13.34 -11.81 -1.51
N ALA A 98 13.73 -12.76 -0.67
CA ALA A 98 14.23 -14.06 -1.12
C ALA A 98 13.14 -15.00 -1.68
N PHE A 99 11.84 -14.69 -1.54
CA PHE A 99 10.77 -15.52 -2.09
C PHE A 99 10.69 -15.46 -3.63
N GLY A 100 11.07 -14.30 -4.23
CA GLY A 100 11.06 -14.09 -5.68
C GLY A 100 11.29 -12.63 -6.06
N ASN A 101 11.50 -12.40 -7.36
CA ASN A 101 11.85 -11.06 -7.89
C ASN A 101 10.61 -10.22 -8.26
N ASP A 102 9.41 -10.72 -8.02
CA ASP A 102 8.13 -10.12 -8.42
C ASP A 102 7.35 -9.55 -7.24
N ILE A 103 8.05 -9.20 -6.14
CA ILE A 103 7.45 -8.62 -4.94
C ILE A 103 7.59 -7.10 -4.95
N GLU A 104 6.46 -6.43 -4.83
CA GLU A 104 6.38 -4.99 -4.61
C GLU A 104 6.18 -4.68 -3.11
N PHE A 105 7.10 -3.91 -2.53
CA PHE A 105 6.94 -3.31 -1.21
C PHE A 105 6.36 -1.91 -1.39
N ALA A 106 5.08 -1.73 -1.08
CA ALA A 106 4.36 -0.47 -1.24
C ALA A 106 4.03 0.17 0.12
N PRO A 107 4.89 1.05 0.66
CA PRO A 107 4.62 1.77 1.90
C PRO A 107 3.36 2.61 1.78
N LYS A 108 2.54 2.57 2.84
CA LYS A 108 1.35 3.38 3.03
C LYS A 108 1.54 4.28 4.26
N LYS A 109 0.52 4.98 4.68
CA LYS A 109 0.62 5.89 5.83
C LYS A 109 0.99 5.17 7.13
N THR A 110 0.48 3.97 7.36
CA THR A 110 0.62 3.25 8.64
C THR A 110 1.21 1.84 8.52
N TYR A 111 1.33 1.31 7.33
CA TYR A 111 1.83 -0.05 7.09
C TYR A 111 2.55 -0.15 5.74
N VAL A 112 3.27 -1.24 5.52
CA VAL A 112 3.83 -1.59 4.21
C VAL A 112 2.98 -2.71 3.61
N SER A 113 2.42 -2.47 2.42
CA SER A 113 1.70 -3.48 1.65
C SER A 113 2.69 -4.33 0.86
N LEU A 114 2.55 -5.64 0.93
CA LEU A 114 3.32 -6.61 0.16
C LEU A 114 2.44 -7.16 -0.96
N ARG A 115 2.90 -6.99 -2.18
CA ARG A 115 2.14 -7.37 -3.37
C ARG A 115 2.98 -8.23 -4.31
N ARG A 116 2.28 -9.12 -4.99
CA ARG A 116 2.75 -9.84 -6.17
C ARG A 116 1.79 -9.48 -7.31
N LYS A 117 1.02 -10.38 -7.88
CA LYS A 117 -0.13 -10.01 -8.76
C LYS A 117 -1.25 -9.31 -7.96
N LYS A 118 -1.43 -9.69 -6.70
CA LYS A 118 -2.34 -9.06 -5.74
C LYS A 118 -1.68 -8.93 -4.36
N GLN A 119 -2.30 -8.16 -3.48
CA GLN A 119 -1.82 -8.03 -2.10
C GLN A 119 -1.90 -9.37 -1.38
N PHE A 120 -0.78 -9.82 -0.80
CA PHE A 120 -0.72 -11.05 -0.02
C PHE A 120 -0.45 -10.83 1.46
N ALA A 121 0.21 -9.72 1.82
CA ALA A 121 0.47 -9.41 3.22
C ALA A 121 0.60 -7.90 3.47
N ILE A 122 0.60 -7.52 4.75
CA ILE A 122 1.00 -6.20 5.24
C ILE A 122 1.94 -6.34 6.43
N LEU A 123 2.86 -5.39 6.57
CA LEU A 123 3.72 -5.21 7.74
C LEU A 123 3.32 -3.92 8.44
N ASN A 124 2.87 -4.00 9.69
CA ASN A 124 2.29 -2.86 10.40
C ASN A 124 2.87 -2.72 11.82
N PRO A 125 3.68 -1.71 12.12
CA PRO A 125 4.05 -1.34 13.49
C PRO A 125 2.83 -0.71 14.19
N ALA A 126 1.89 -1.55 14.65
CA ALA A 126 0.56 -1.15 15.11
C ALA A 126 0.60 -0.25 16.34
N THR A 127 1.40 -0.61 17.35
CA THR A 127 1.61 0.18 18.57
C THR A 127 3.10 0.23 18.93
N LYS A 128 3.44 0.88 20.04
CA LYS A 128 4.81 0.89 20.57
C LYS A 128 5.30 -0.49 21.04
N THR A 129 4.38 -1.41 21.33
CA THR A 129 4.71 -2.74 21.89
C THR A 129 4.27 -3.89 21.00
N ARG A 130 3.61 -3.61 19.86
CA ARG A 130 3.00 -4.64 19.03
C ARG A 130 3.21 -4.37 17.55
N PHE A 131 3.78 -5.34 16.87
CA PHE A 131 3.91 -5.41 15.43
C PHE A 131 2.90 -6.42 14.88
N GLU A 132 2.11 -6.06 13.90
CA GLU A 132 1.10 -6.91 13.28
C GLU A 132 1.47 -7.22 11.83
N ILE A 133 1.33 -8.47 11.46
CA ILE A 133 1.49 -8.95 10.10
C ILE A 133 0.15 -9.49 9.65
N GLY A 134 -0.46 -8.84 8.68
CA GLY A 134 -1.66 -9.36 8.04
C GLY A 134 -1.28 -10.23 6.85
N ILE A 135 -2.00 -11.34 6.62
CA ILE A 135 -1.74 -12.26 5.50
C ILE A 135 -3.08 -12.64 4.86
N ASN A 136 -3.09 -12.74 3.53
CA ASN A 136 -4.29 -13.14 2.80
C ASN A 136 -4.22 -14.65 2.48
N LEU A 137 -4.88 -15.45 3.32
CA LEU A 137 -4.94 -16.92 3.23
C LEU A 137 -6.40 -17.38 3.36
N LYS A 138 -7.28 -16.91 2.47
CA LYS A 138 -8.70 -17.26 2.51
C LYS A 138 -8.91 -18.77 2.51
N GLY A 139 -9.68 -19.28 3.47
CA GLY A 139 -9.97 -20.70 3.63
C GLY A 139 -8.94 -21.48 4.46
N GLN A 140 -7.85 -20.85 4.91
CA GLN A 140 -6.91 -21.43 5.86
C GLN A 140 -7.51 -21.37 7.27
N GLU A 141 -7.37 -22.43 8.05
CA GLU A 141 -7.71 -22.42 9.46
C GLU A 141 -6.60 -21.77 10.30
N ALA A 142 -6.97 -21.22 11.44
CA ALA A 142 -5.99 -20.74 12.42
C ALA A 142 -5.11 -21.91 12.90
N SER A 143 -3.81 -21.69 12.98
CA SER A 143 -2.84 -22.70 13.42
C SER A 143 -1.57 -22.05 13.94
N GLY A 144 -1.05 -22.53 15.06
CA GLY A 144 0.17 -21.98 15.66
C GLY A 144 0.03 -20.48 15.96
N ILE A 145 0.93 -19.69 15.39
CA ILE A 145 0.91 -18.22 15.55
C ILE A 145 -0.09 -17.52 14.60
N LEU A 146 -0.64 -18.22 13.61
CA LEU A 146 -1.60 -17.67 12.65
C LEU A 146 -2.99 -17.58 13.25
N GLN A 147 -3.55 -16.39 13.31
CA GLN A 147 -4.89 -16.09 13.83
C GLN A 147 -5.80 -15.64 12.69
N ILE A 148 -7.09 -16.02 12.74
CA ILE A 148 -8.09 -15.45 11.84
C ILE A 148 -8.32 -13.99 12.22
N GLU A 149 -8.36 -13.11 11.23
CA GLU A 149 -8.73 -11.72 11.46
C GLU A 149 -10.25 -11.61 11.65
N SER A 150 -10.67 -11.18 12.82
CA SER A 150 -12.09 -11.13 13.20
C SER A 150 -12.82 -9.86 12.76
N LYS A 151 -12.10 -8.84 12.28
CA LYS A 151 -12.71 -7.58 11.86
C LYS A 151 -13.43 -7.76 10.53
N SER A 152 -14.71 -7.43 10.47
CA SER A 152 -15.57 -7.61 9.30
C SER A 152 -15.08 -6.87 8.04
N ASN A 153 -14.33 -5.78 8.21
CA ASN A 153 -13.77 -4.96 7.12
C ASN A 153 -12.26 -5.12 6.98
N ALA A 154 -11.69 -6.22 7.46
CA ALA A 154 -10.27 -6.46 7.34
C ALA A 154 -9.85 -6.66 5.87
N MET A 155 -8.77 -6.00 5.47
CA MET A 155 -8.20 -6.17 4.13
C MET A 155 -7.61 -7.56 3.91
N LEU A 156 -7.29 -8.27 4.98
CA LEU A 156 -6.60 -9.54 4.99
C LEU A 156 -7.34 -10.52 5.89
N SER A 157 -7.25 -11.80 5.55
CA SER A 157 -8.02 -12.85 6.23
C SER A 157 -7.42 -13.31 7.55
N HIS A 158 -6.10 -13.13 7.71
CA HIS A 158 -5.35 -13.63 8.87
C HIS A 158 -4.39 -12.57 9.39
N ARG A 159 -3.98 -12.74 10.64
CA ARG A 159 -2.94 -11.93 11.27
C ARG A 159 -2.00 -12.76 12.13
N ILE A 160 -0.79 -12.27 12.27
CA ILE A 160 0.20 -12.71 13.24
C ILE A 160 0.62 -11.50 14.07
N VAL A 161 0.72 -11.65 15.37
CA VAL A 161 1.11 -10.59 16.30
C VAL A 161 2.47 -10.91 16.87
N ILE A 162 3.38 -9.95 16.85
CA ILE A 162 4.70 -10.00 17.47
C ILE A 162 4.72 -8.90 18.53
N ASN A 163 4.92 -9.25 19.80
CA ASN A 163 5.09 -8.29 20.87
C ASN A 163 6.56 -7.86 20.98
N LEU A 164 6.82 -6.82 21.75
CA LEU A 164 8.14 -6.17 21.85
C LEU A 164 9.29 -7.13 22.18
N ASP A 165 9.01 -8.11 23.06
CA ASP A 165 10.01 -9.06 23.56
C ASP A 165 10.03 -10.37 22.77
N ASP A 166 9.16 -10.51 21.76
CA ASP A 166 9.07 -11.72 20.95
C ASP A 166 10.14 -11.72 19.85
N GLN A 167 10.76 -12.87 19.62
CA GLN A 167 11.50 -13.15 18.41
C GLN A 167 10.56 -13.78 17.39
N TYR A 168 10.62 -13.33 16.13
CA TYR A 168 9.83 -14.01 15.11
C TYR A 168 10.38 -15.38 14.78
N SER A 169 9.49 -16.36 14.62
CA SER A 169 9.83 -17.74 14.28
C SER A 169 9.93 -17.99 12.77
N GLU A 170 10.58 -19.07 12.36
CA GLU A 170 10.53 -19.55 10.97
C GLU A 170 9.10 -19.86 10.52
N GLU A 171 8.21 -20.26 11.44
CA GLU A 171 6.78 -20.45 11.16
C GLU A 171 6.14 -19.19 10.56
N LEU A 172 6.54 -18.00 11.01
CA LEU A 172 6.08 -16.74 10.42
C LEU A 172 6.47 -16.61 8.93
N ILE A 173 7.72 -17.00 8.62
CA ILE A 173 8.24 -16.93 7.26
C ILE A 173 7.50 -17.93 6.37
N ASP A 174 7.19 -19.12 6.87
CA ASP A 174 6.40 -20.14 6.15
C ASP A 174 4.99 -19.61 5.84
N TRP A 175 4.32 -18.93 6.78
CA TRP A 175 3.01 -18.34 6.54
C TRP A 175 3.05 -17.20 5.52
N LEU A 176 4.08 -16.36 5.57
CA LEU A 176 4.29 -15.30 4.56
C LEU A 176 4.55 -15.89 3.18
N LYS A 177 5.33 -16.99 3.10
CA LYS A 177 5.61 -17.69 1.85
C LYS A 177 4.33 -18.30 1.25
N LYS A 178 3.47 -18.93 2.07
CA LYS A 178 2.16 -19.42 1.62
C LYS A 178 1.29 -18.28 1.07
N GLY A 179 1.27 -17.11 1.72
CA GLY A 179 0.57 -15.93 1.22
C GLY A 179 1.11 -15.46 -0.14
N TYR A 180 2.43 -15.41 -0.29
CA TYR A 180 3.11 -15.08 -1.53
C TYR A 180 2.75 -16.05 -2.65
N ASP A 181 2.80 -17.38 -2.40
CA ASP A 181 2.47 -18.41 -3.39
C ASP A 181 1.01 -18.32 -3.84
N ALA A 182 0.09 -18.02 -2.94
CA ALA A 182 -1.33 -17.84 -3.22
C ALA A 182 -1.66 -16.56 -4.00
N ALA A 183 -0.72 -15.64 -4.13
CA ALA A 183 -0.94 -14.32 -4.76
C ALA A 183 -0.49 -14.24 -6.22
N GLY A 184 0.18 -15.27 -6.76
CA GLY A 184 0.80 -15.18 -8.05
C GLY A 184 0.46 -16.19 -9.09
#